data_6bdeaa2180415ce39b8b2f4b95196bb1
#
_entry.id   6bdeaa2180415ce39b8b2f4b95196bb1
#
_cell.length_a   1.000
_cell.length_b   1.000
_cell.length_c   1.000
_cell.angle_alpha   90.00
_cell.angle_beta   90.00
_cell.angle_gamma   90.00
#
_symmetry.space_group_name_H-M   'P 1'
#
loop_
_entity.id
_entity.type
_entity.pdbx_description
1 polymer ?
#
loop_
_entity_poly.entity_id
_entity_poly.type
_entity_poly.pdbx_seq_one_letter_code
_entity_poly.pdbx_strand_id
1 'polypeptide(L)'
;MKFSVFLLISISILILSKNLGRNFTSYSDVKLSPDDYKKLAIGILEGLRLEGFIEELMICIEHDMPDIEKLIEEAMQDLKNIDIKHIDLIIDAIKKLIEAQIIFLKSLAPCASDIPAIEKYIIDLSTENPVTIAWRILLYGGPMLGDLMAMPDDWMTKNYEQFGHDYGDFTYLMLFSP
;
A
#
# COMPACT_ATOMS: atom_id res chain seq x y z
N MET A 1 6.65 0.43 34.55
CA MET A 1 6.77 0.29 33.08
C MET A 1 5.50 0.57 32.25
N LYS A 2 4.32 0.77 32.84
CA LYS A 2 3.06 1.02 32.07
C LYS A 2 2.87 2.48 31.62
N PHE A 3 3.56 3.45 32.22
CA PHE A 3 3.43 4.88 31.88
C PHE A 3 4.13 5.28 30.56
N SER A 4 5.17 4.55 30.16
CA SER A 4 5.96 4.89 28.95
C SER A 4 5.24 4.58 27.64
N VAL A 5 4.42 3.52 27.63
CA VAL A 5 3.66 3.11 26.45
C VAL A 5 2.54 4.10 26.14
N PHE A 6 1.83 4.60 27.17
CA PHE A 6 0.80 5.63 27.00
C PHE A 6 1.37 6.97 26.48
N LEU A 7 2.58 7.32 26.88
CA LEU A 7 3.23 8.55 26.40
C LEU A 7 3.62 8.44 24.93
N LEU A 8 4.11 7.29 24.49
CA LEU A 8 4.47 7.05 23.07
C LEU A 8 3.23 7.03 22.17
N ILE A 9 2.14 6.42 22.62
CA ILE A 9 0.85 6.44 21.88
C ILE A 9 0.33 7.89 21.79
N SER A 10 0.42 8.67 22.87
CA SER A 10 -0.04 10.07 22.87
C SER A 10 0.81 10.98 21.96
N ILE A 11 2.10 10.72 21.82
CA ILE A 11 3.00 11.49 20.94
C ILE A 11 2.72 11.12 19.46
N SER A 12 2.50 9.84 19.17
CA SER A 12 2.12 9.38 17.81
C SER A 12 0.79 9.99 17.38
N ILE A 13 -0.18 10.10 18.29
CA ILE A 13 -1.49 10.74 18.08
C ILE A 13 -1.34 12.25 17.80
N LEU A 14 -0.43 12.94 18.48
CA LEU A 14 -0.19 14.38 18.28
C LEU A 14 0.53 14.70 16.98
N ILE A 15 1.36 13.79 16.48
CA ILE A 15 2.03 13.92 15.17
C ILE A 15 1.00 13.70 14.03
N LEU A 16 0.11 12.72 14.18
CA LEU A 16 -1.00 12.51 13.24
C LEU A 16 -1.91 13.75 13.12
N SER A 17 -2.24 14.40 14.23
CA SER A 17 -3.18 15.54 14.23
C SER A 17 -2.64 16.81 13.55
N LYS A 18 -1.33 16.98 13.41
CA LYS A 18 -0.70 18.15 12.78
C LYS A 18 -0.69 18.12 11.25
N ASN A 19 -0.83 16.93 10.63
CA ASN A 19 -0.84 16.79 9.18
C ASN A 19 -2.25 16.89 8.55
N LEU A 20 -3.30 16.99 9.36
CA LEU A 20 -4.70 16.94 8.92
C LEU A 20 -5.26 18.26 8.35
N GLY A 21 -4.44 19.26 8.07
CA GLY A 21 -4.90 20.59 7.65
C GLY A 21 -4.77 20.92 6.17
N ARG A 22 -4.46 19.98 5.28
CA ARG A 22 -4.32 20.28 3.84
C ARG A 22 -5.65 20.16 3.11
N ASN A 23 -6.15 21.29 2.58
CA ASN A 23 -7.27 21.33 1.64
C ASN A 23 -6.88 20.60 0.34
N PHE A 24 -7.41 19.42 0.14
CA PHE A 24 -7.18 18.64 -1.06
C PHE A 24 -8.31 18.87 -2.06
N THR A 25 -7.94 19.21 -3.28
CA THR A 25 -8.84 19.24 -4.43
C THR A 25 -9.35 17.85 -4.74
N SER A 26 -10.59 17.76 -5.24
CA SER A 26 -11.25 16.53 -5.67
C SER A 26 -10.33 15.67 -6.55
N TYR A 27 -10.23 14.38 -6.28
CA TYR A 27 -9.67 13.40 -7.20
C TYR A 27 -10.50 13.48 -8.50
N SER A 28 -9.93 14.06 -9.55
CA SER A 28 -10.46 13.93 -10.91
C SER A 28 -9.82 12.70 -11.53
N ASP A 29 -10.56 11.92 -12.32
CA ASP A 29 -10.12 10.73 -13.06
C ASP A 29 -8.67 10.86 -13.59
N VAL A 30 -7.69 10.54 -12.76
CA VAL A 30 -6.28 10.56 -13.13
C VAL A 30 -6.00 9.21 -13.78
N LYS A 31 -6.13 9.16 -15.09
CA LYS A 31 -5.68 7.99 -15.83
C LYS A 31 -4.15 7.98 -15.85
N LEU A 32 -3.54 6.91 -15.30
CA LEU A 32 -2.10 6.71 -15.33
C LEU A 32 -1.62 6.58 -16.79
N SER A 33 -0.51 7.25 -17.11
CA SER A 33 0.18 7.01 -18.37
C SER A 33 0.92 5.65 -18.32
N PRO A 34 1.28 5.06 -19.48
CA PRO A 34 2.10 3.84 -19.48
C PRO A 34 3.41 3.96 -18.69
N ASP A 35 4.05 5.14 -18.72
CA ASP A 35 5.27 5.40 -17.96
C ASP A 35 5.00 5.48 -16.45
N ASP A 36 3.85 5.99 -16.04
CA ASP A 36 3.46 6.04 -14.63
C ASP A 36 3.15 4.65 -14.09
N TYR A 37 2.47 3.80 -14.88
CA TYR A 37 2.28 2.38 -14.55
C TYR A 37 3.62 1.64 -14.38
N LYS A 38 4.55 1.92 -15.26
CA LYS A 38 5.88 1.33 -15.19
C LYS A 38 6.61 1.70 -13.89
N LYS A 39 6.57 2.97 -13.50
CA LYS A 39 7.15 3.45 -12.25
C LYS A 39 6.48 2.82 -11.03
N LEU A 40 5.15 2.81 -11.04
CA LEU A 40 4.35 2.17 -9.99
C LEU A 40 4.73 0.70 -9.83
N ALA A 41 4.82 -0.04 -10.93
CA ALA A 41 5.14 -1.45 -10.93
C ALA A 41 6.57 -1.73 -10.43
N ILE A 42 7.56 -0.93 -10.87
CA ILE A 42 8.94 -1.02 -10.39
C ILE A 42 8.96 -0.83 -8.87
N GLY A 43 8.37 0.25 -8.38
CA GLY A 43 8.31 0.52 -6.95
C GLY A 43 7.67 -0.63 -6.16
N ILE A 44 6.53 -1.16 -6.62
CA ILE A 44 5.87 -2.31 -5.96
C ILE A 44 6.82 -3.52 -5.89
N LEU A 45 7.50 -3.86 -6.98
CA LEU A 45 8.41 -5.01 -7.01
C LEU A 45 9.63 -4.81 -6.09
N GLU A 46 10.17 -3.60 -6.02
CA GLU A 46 11.25 -3.24 -5.10
C GLU A 46 10.79 -3.37 -3.63
N GLY A 47 9.65 -2.79 -3.29
CA GLY A 47 9.07 -2.90 -1.95
C GLY A 47 8.78 -4.35 -1.53
N LEU A 48 8.36 -5.20 -2.46
CA LEU A 48 8.16 -6.63 -2.24
C LEU A 48 9.46 -7.45 -2.17
N ARG A 49 10.63 -6.82 -2.32
CA ARG A 49 11.94 -7.50 -2.40
C ARG A 49 12.07 -8.44 -3.61
N LEU A 50 11.48 -8.03 -4.73
CA LEU A 50 11.52 -8.75 -6.02
C LEU A 50 12.35 -8.01 -7.08
N GLU A 51 13.23 -7.10 -6.67
CA GLU A 51 14.07 -6.28 -7.54
C GLU A 51 14.92 -7.10 -8.51
N GLY A 52 15.33 -8.30 -8.13
CA GLY A 52 16.10 -9.20 -8.99
C GLY A 52 15.34 -9.74 -10.21
N PHE A 53 14.02 -9.55 -10.26
CA PHE A 53 13.15 -10.06 -11.33
C PHE A 53 12.45 -8.95 -12.12
N ILE A 54 12.80 -7.68 -11.90
CA ILE A 54 12.11 -6.53 -12.53
C ILE A 54 12.14 -6.63 -14.05
N GLU A 55 13.29 -6.89 -14.65
CA GLU A 55 13.42 -6.96 -16.11
C GLU A 55 12.52 -8.03 -16.73
N GLU A 56 12.41 -9.19 -16.10
CA GLU A 56 11.60 -10.32 -16.54
C GLU A 56 10.11 -10.01 -16.39
N LEU A 57 9.71 -9.44 -15.25
CA LEU A 57 8.31 -9.17 -14.92
C LEU A 57 7.75 -7.98 -15.68
N MET A 58 8.59 -6.99 -16.03
CA MET A 58 8.16 -5.79 -16.78
C MET A 58 7.57 -6.09 -18.15
N ILE A 59 7.89 -7.24 -18.75
CA ILE A 59 7.32 -7.68 -20.02
C ILE A 59 5.80 -7.93 -19.90
N CYS A 60 5.34 -8.31 -18.71
CA CYS A 60 3.91 -8.56 -18.43
C CYS A 60 3.11 -7.30 -18.06
N ILE A 61 3.78 -6.19 -17.77
CA ILE A 61 3.13 -4.96 -17.25
C ILE A 61 2.68 -4.04 -18.39
N GLU A 62 2.74 -4.46 -19.64
CA GLU A 62 2.38 -3.62 -20.81
C GLU A 62 0.87 -3.31 -20.94
N HIS A 63 0.03 -3.80 -20.02
CA HIS A 63 -1.43 -3.66 -20.12
C HIS A 63 -1.97 -2.67 -19.09
N ASP A 64 -2.85 -1.80 -19.57
CA ASP A 64 -3.69 -0.89 -18.79
C ASP A 64 -4.46 -1.69 -17.72
N MET A 65 -4.30 -1.33 -16.45
CA MET A 65 -4.94 -2.02 -15.33
C MET A 65 -5.90 -1.08 -14.57
N PRO A 66 -7.01 -0.68 -15.20
CA PRO A 66 -7.94 0.30 -14.64
C PRO A 66 -8.54 -0.13 -13.29
N ASP A 67 -8.67 -1.44 -13.07
CA ASP A 67 -9.21 -1.96 -11.81
C ASP A 67 -8.25 -1.72 -10.63
N ILE A 68 -6.94 -1.83 -10.87
CA ILE A 68 -5.91 -1.54 -9.86
C ILE A 68 -5.92 -0.04 -9.54
N GLU A 69 -5.90 0.81 -10.56
CA GLU A 69 -5.92 2.27 -10.41
C GLU A 69 -7.12 2.72 -9.58
N LYS A 70 -8.32 2.23 -9.90
CA LYS A 70 -9.54 2.52 -9.17
C LYS A 70 -9.46 2.11 -7.69
N LEU A 71 -9.00 0.89 -7.41
CA LEU A 71 -8.88 0.40 -6.03
C LEU A 71 -7.87 1.22 -5.22
N ILE A 72 -6.74 1.59 -5.83
CA ILE A 72 -5.73 2.44 -5.20
C ILE A 72 -6.33 3.83 -4.93
N GLU A 73 -7.00 4.46 -5.89
CA GLU A 73 -7.63 5.77 -5.69
C GLU A 73 -8.64 5.74 -4.53
N GLU A 74 -9.50 4.74 -4.50
CA GLU A 74 -10.48 4.59 -3.42
C GLU A 74 -9.80 4.37 -2.06
N ALA A 75 -8.73 3.57 -2.01
CA ALA A 75 -7.94 3.38 -0.79
C ALA A 75 -7.29 4.69 -0.34
N MET A 76 -6.72 5.47 -1.28
CA MET A 76 -6.11 6.77 -0.96
C MET A 76 -7.14 7.79 -0.45
N GLN A 77 -8.38 7.74 -0.94
CA GLN A 77 -9.47 8.57 -0.41
C GLN A 77 -9.82 8.22 1.04
N ASP A 78 -9.87 6.93 1.37
CA ASP A 78 -10.12 6.46 2.74
C ASP A 78 -8.97 6.86 3.67
N LEU A 79 -7.72 6.64 3.24
CA LEU A 79 -6.52 6.98 4.02
C LEU A 79 -6.37 8.49 4.26
N LYS A 80 -6.75 9.32 3.30
CA LYS A 80 -6.72 10.78 3.42
C LYS A 80 -7.64 11.31 4.53
N ASN A 81 -8.76 10.64 4.77
CA ASN A 81 -9.76 11.05 5.73
C ASN A 81 -9.60 10.37 7.10
N ILE A 82 -8.43 9.74 7.34
CA ILE A 82 -8.18 9.05 8.60
C ILE A 82 -8.22 10.03 9.77
N ASP A 83 -9.23 9.87 10.61
CA ASP A 83 -9.21 10.23 12.02
C ASP A 83 -9.19 8.92 12.82
N ILE A 84 -8.43 8.88 13.93
CA ILE A 84 -8.34 7.70 14.82
C ILE A 84 -9.73 7.17 15.24
N LYS A 85 -10.75 8.00 15.14
CA LYS A 85 -12.13 7.62 15.39
C LYS A 85 -12.75 6.76 14.29
N HIS A 86 -12.11 6.67 13.12
CA HIS A 86 -12.61 6.02 11.91
C HIS A 86 -11.70 4.85 11.50
N ILE A 87 -11.52 3.88 12.40
CA ILE A 87 -10.75 2.66 12.11
C ILE A 87 -11.37 1.86 10.95
N ASP A 88 -12.68 2.02 10.71
CA ASP A 88 -13.40 1.45 9.59
C ASP A 88 -12.81 1.89 8.24
N LEU A 89 -12.43 3.17 8.10
CA LEU A 89 -11.76 3.66 6.88
C LEU A 89 -10.38 3.03 6.67
N ILE A 90 -9.63 2.81 7.77
CA ILE A 90 -8.34 2.12 7.69
C ILE A 90 -8.53 0.68 7.20
N ILE A 91 -9.52 -0.02 7.74
CA ILE A 91 -9.84 -1.40 7.36
C ILE A 91 -10.25 -1.46 5.88
N ASP A 92 -11.08 -0.53 5.43
CA ASP A 92 -11.54 -0.46 4.05
C ASP A 92 -10.39 -0.14 3.08
N ALA A 93 -9.50 0.80 3.42
CA ALA A 93 -8.32 1.10 2.64
C ALA A 93 -7.39 -0.13 2.53
N ILE A 94 -7.09 -0.80 3.64
CA ILE A 94 -6.25 -2.01 3.65
C ILE A 94 -6.85 -3.10 2.77
N LYS A 95 -8.17 -3.30 2.84
CA LYS A 95 -8.87 -4.29 2.01
C LYS A 95 -8.71 -4.01 0.52
N LYS A 96 -8.89 -2.75 0.10
CA LYS A 96 -8.73 -2.32 -1.29
C LYS A 96 -7.28 -2.45 -1.76
N LEU A 97 -6.31 -2.11 -0.91
CA LEU A 97 -4.90 -2.30 -1.20
C LEU A 97 -4.55 -3.79 -1.37
N ILE A 98 -5.02 -4.67 -0.50
CA ILE A 98 -4.82 -6.12 -0.65
C ILE A 98 -5.41 -6.62 -1.97
N GLU A 99 -6.63 -6.19 -2.31
CA GLU A 99 -7.28 -6.58 -3.56
C GLU A 99 -6.51 -6.10 -4.79
N ALA A 100 -6.09 -4.83 -4.82
CA ALA A 100 -5.25 -4.28 -5.88
C ALA A 100 -3.92 -5.02 -6.02
N GLN A 101 -3.27 -5.37 -4.89
CA GLN A 101 -2.02 -6.13 -4.89
C GLN A 101 -2.19 -7.54 -5.46
N ILE A 102 -3.28 -8.23 -5.11
CA ILE A 102 -3.59 -9.56 -5.65
C ILE A 102 -3.81 -9.50 -7.17
N ILE A 103 -4.54 -8.49 -7.66
CA ILE A 103 -4.76 -8.29 -9.10
C ILE A 103 -3.42 -8.03 -9.81
N PHE A 104 -2.59 -7.15 -9.25
CA PHE A 104 -1.25 -6.84 -9.77
C PHE A 104 -0.40 -8.11 -9.87
N LEU A 105 -0.25 -8.86 -8.78
CA LEU A 105 0.56 -10.08 -8.75
C LEU A 105 0.02 -11.17 -9.71
N LYS A 106 -1.29 -11.31 -9.82
CA LYS A 106 -1.91 -12.24 -10.80
C LYS A 106 -1.63 -11.85 -12.24
N SER A 107 -1.52 -10.56 -12.54
CA SER A 107 -1.16 -10.10 -13.90
C SER A 107 0.27 -10.47 -14.27
N LEU A 108 1.15 -10.61 -13.28
CA LEU A 108 2.55 -11.05 -13.48
C LEU A 108 2.70 -12.56 -13.62
N ALA A 109 1.71 -13.34 -13.15
CA ALA A 109 1.80 -14.79 -13.10
C ALA A 109 2.20 -15.46 -14.43
N PRO A 110 1.76 -14.99 -15.62
CA PRO A 110 2.19 -15.56 -16.90
C PRO A 110 3.69 -15.45 -17.17
N CYS A 111 4.35 -14.38 -16.67
CA CYS A 111 5.79 -14.17 -16.79
C CYS A 111 6.58 -14.71 -15.60
N ALA A 112 5.90 -15.09 -14.54
CA ALA A 112 6.48 -15.47 -13.26
C ALA A 112 6.46 -16.97 -13.01
N SER A 113 6.37 -17.81 -14.05
CA SER A 113 6.28 -19.27 -13.91
C SER A 113 7.41 -19.87 -13.08
N ASP A 114 8.57 -19.24 -13.10
CA ASP A 114 9.76 -19.68 -12.39
C ASP A 114 10.06 -18.86 -11.12
N ILE A 115 9.12 -18.00 -10.68
CA ILE A 115 9.26 -17.15 -9.49
C ILE A 115 8.25 -17.59 -8.40
N PRO A 116 8.57 -18.61 -7.59
CA PRO A 116 7.64 -19.13 -6.57
C PRO A 116 7.19 -18.09 -5.53
N ALA A 117 7.97 -17.03 -5.37
CA ALA A 117 7.63 -15.94 -4.45
C ALA A 117 6.31 -15.26 -4.82
N ILE A 118 6.00 -15.07 -6.09
CA ILE A 118 4.77 -14.42 -6.55
C ILE A 118 3.54 -15.26 -6.18
N GLU A 119 3.58 -16.56 -6.44
CA GLU A 119 2.49 -17.47 -6.05
C GLU A 119 2.28 -17.44 -4.53
N LYS A 120 3.38 -17.48 -3.76
CA LYS A 120 3.34 -17.39 -2.30
C LYS A 120 2.69 -16.09 -1.83
N TYR A 121 3.07 -14.94 -2.38
CA TYR A 121 2.44 -13.64 -2.06
C TYR A 121 0.94 -13.65 -2.32
N ILE A 122 0.49 -14.19 -3.47
CA ILE A 122 -0.94 -14.26 -3.81
C ILE A 122 -1.70 -15.10 -2.78
N ILE A 123 -1.15 -16.26 -2.39
CA ILE A 123 -1.77 -17.16 -1.41
C ILE A 123 -1.85 -16.47 -0.04
N ASP A 124 -0.72 -15.94 0.44
CA ASP A 124 -0.63 -15.31 1.74
C ASP A 124 -1.60 -14.13 1.84
N LEU A 125 -1.60 -13.22 0.85
CA LEU A 125 -2.54 -12.09 0.79
C LEU A 125 -4.01 -12.50 0.76
N SER A 126 -4.32 -13.58 0.06
CA SER A 126 -5.71 -14.07 -0.05
C SER A 126 -6.25 -14.63 1.27
N THR A 127 -5.40 -14.94 2.22
CA THR A 127 -5.77 -15.48 3.54
C THR A 127 -5.74 -14.45 4.65
N GLU A 128 -5.16 -13.26 4.41
CA GLU A 128 -5.06 -12.21 5.41
C GLU A 128 -6.41 -11.59 5.75
N ASN A 129 -6.56 -11.23 7.04
CA ASN A 129 -7.75 -10.57 7.55
C ASN A 129 -7.47 -9.06 7.73
N PRO A 130 -8.11 -8.16 6.95
CA PRO A 130 -7.88 -6.72 7.02
C PRO A 130 -8.09 -6.12 8.42
N VAL A 131 -9.02 -6.66 9.20
CA VAL A 131 -9.28 -6.20 10.58
C VAL A 131 -8.06 -6.52 11.47
N THR A 132 -7.53 -7.74 11.35
CA THR A 132 -6.33 -8.15 12.12
C THR A 132 -5.14 -7.27 11.76
N ILE A 133 -4.94 -6.98 10.46
CA ILE A 133 -3.86 -6.12 9.97
C ILE A 133 -4.03 -4.70 10.54
N ALA A 134 -5.22 -4.11 10.46
CA ALA A 134 -5.47 -2.78 10.99
C ALA A 134 -5.10 -2.69 12.49
N TRP A 135 -5.48 -3.69 13.28
CA TRP A 135 -5.09 -3.74 14.70
C TRP A 135 -3.58 -3.92 14.91
N ARG A 136 -2.91 -4.73 14.08
CA ARG A 136 -1.43 -4.89 14.14
C ARG A 136 -0.74 -3.57 13.83
N ILE A 137 -1.17 -2.84 12.80
CA ILE A 137 -0.63 -1.51 12.46
C ILE A 137 -0.79 -0.56 13.64
N LEU A 138 -1.95 -0.48 14.24
CA LEU A 138 -2.22 0.44 15.35
C LEU A 138 -1.44 0.11 16.63
N LEU A 139 -1.18 -1.16 16.88
CA LEU A 139 -0.54 -1.60 18.12
C LEU A 139 0.98 -1.70 18.02
N TYR A 140 1.52 -2.07 16.85
CA TYR A 140 2.92 -2.46 16.68
C TYR A 140 3.59 -1.89 15.43
N GLY A 141 2.85 -1.25 14.56
CA GLY A 141 3.24 -1.05 13.17
C GLY A 141 3.91 0.27 12.84
N GLY A 142 4.91 0.73 13.61
CA GLY A 142 5.61 1.98 13.30
C GLY A 142 6.04 2.12 11.82
N PRO A 143 6.78 1.18 11.23
CA PRO A 143 7.11 1.20 9.80
C PRO A 143 5.87 1.10 8.89
N MET A 144 5.03 0.08 9.08
CA MET A 144 3.80 -0.10 8.28
C MET A 144 2.86 1.12 8.33
N LEU A 145 2.76 1.77 9.48
CA LEU A 145 1.98 3.00 9.62
C LEU A 145 2.65 4.15 8.86
N GLY A 146 3.98 4.21 8.86
CA GLY A 146 4.76 5.19 8.12
C GLY A 146 4.44 5.10 6.62
N ASP A 147 4.56 3.91 6.04
CA ASP A 147 4.28 3.65 4.63
C ASP A 147 2.82 3.98 4.28
N LEU A 148 1.87 3.47 5.08
CA LEU A 148 0.45 3.72 4.88
C LEU A 148 0.09 5.22 4.90
N MET A 149 0.78 6.01 5.72
CA MET A 149 0.55 7.46 5.84
C MET A 149 1.27 8.27 4.75
N ALA A 150 2.34 7.74 4.15
CA ALA A 150 3.06 8.40 3.06
C ALA A 150 2.33 8.23 1.72
N MET A 151 1.72 7.07 1.48
CA MET A 151 1.07 6.71 0.22
C MET A 151 0.12 7.78 -0.35
N PRO A 152 -0.80 8.43 0.43
CA PRO A 152 -1.68 9.45 -0.13
C PRO A 152 -0.94 10.67 -0.68
N ASP A 153 0.14 11.10 -0.03
CA ASP A 153 0.94 12.24 -0.47
C ASP A 153 1.71 11.89 -1.75
N ASP A 154 2.31 10.69 -1.83
CA ASP A 154 3.05 10.21 -3.01
C ASP A 154 2.11 10.03 -4.22
N TRP A 155 0.94 9.45 -4.01
CA TRP A 155 -0.08 9.33 -5.06
C TRP A 155 -0.48 10.70 -5.62
N MET A 156 -0.76 11.67 -4.75
CA MET A 156 -1.19 13.01 -5.16
C MET A 156 -0.09 13.83 -5.84
N THR A 157 1.15 13.65 -5.44
CA THR A 157 2.31 14.31 -6.06
C THR A 157 2.78 13.61 -7.33
N LYS A 158 2.11 12.51 -7.72
CA LYS A 158 2.47 11.66 -8.87
C LYS A 158 3.86 11.03 -8.75
N ASN A 159 4.30 10.81 -7.51
CA ASN A 159 5.53 10.10 -7.22
C ASN A 159 5.27 8.59 -7.20
N TYR A 160 4.84 8.05 -8.35
CA TYR A 160 4.32 6.68 -8.44
C TYR A 160 5.33 5.59 -8.12
N GLU A 161 6.62 5.85 -8.32
CA GLU A 161 7.69 4.91 -7.96
C GLU A 161 7.80 4.80 -6.43
N GLN A 162 7.85 5.94 -5.71
CA GLN A 162 7.87 5.94 -4.25
C GLN A 162 6.58 5.38 -3.66
N PHE A 163 5.44 5.79 -4.22
CA PHE A 163 4.15 5.19 -3.83
C PHE A 163 4.18 3.66 -3.97
N GLY A 164 4.68 3.17 -5.10
CA GLY A 164 4.80 1.73 -5.34
C GLY A 164 5.72 1.05 -4.33
N HIS A 165 6.86 1.68 -4.02
CA HIS A 165 7.81 1.17 -3.03
C HIS A 165 7.16 1.07 -1.63
N ASP A 166 6.52 2.13 -1.15
CA ASP A 166 5.87 2.15 0.15
C ASP A 166 4.72 1.13 0.21
N TYR A 167 3.98 0.98 -0.89
CA TYR A 167 2.93 -0.01 -1.02
C TYR A 167 3.46 -1.44 -1.01
N GLY A 168 4.54 -1.71 -1.73
CA GLY A 168 5.22 -3.00 -1.72
C GLY A 168 5.82 -3.34 -0.36
N ASP A 169 6.49 -2.38 0.28
CA ASP A 169 7.09 -2.53 1.61
C ASP A 169 6.01 -2.75 2.69
N PHE A 170 4.92 -1.99 2.64
CA PHE A 170 3.75 -2.22 3.48
C PHE A 170 3.24 -3.67 3.35
N THR A 171 3.11 -4.17 2.11
CA THR A 171 2.67 -5.55 1.84
C THR A 171 3.67 -6.56 2.38
N TYR A 172 4.96 -6.34 2.18
CA TYR A 172 6.02 -7.20 2.70
C TYR A 172 5.99 -7.25 4.23
N LEU A 173 5.93 -6.11 4.89
CA LEU A 173 5.88 -6.00 6.35
C LEU A 173 4.60 -6.63 6.92
N MET A 174 3.48 -6.46 6.24
CA MET A 174 2.20 -7.07 6.61
C MET A 174 2.27 -8.59 6.66
N LEU A 175 2.97 -9.23 5.72
CA LEU A 175 3.06 -10.68 5.62
C LEU A 175 4.19 -11.28 6.46
N PHE A 176 5.31 -10.58 6.61
CA PHE A 176 6.54 -11.14 7.17
C PHE A 176 7.04 -10.48 8.46
N SER A 177 6.40 -9.39 8.91
CA SER A 177 6.72 -8.84 10.23
C SER A 177 6.03 -9.64 11.34
N PRO A 178 6.77 -9.94 12.42
CA PRO A 178 6.25 -10.72 13.56
C PRO A 178 5.13 -10.00 14.32
#